data_f0808187885b929de81d5466bda45e8a
#
_entry.id   f0808187885b929de81d5466bda45e8a
#
_cell.length_a   1.000
_cell.length_b   1.000
_cell.length_c   1.000
_cell.angle_alpha   90.00
_cell.angle_beta   90.00
_cell.angle_gamma   90.00
#
_symmetry.space_group_name_H-M   'P 1'
#
loop_
_entity.id
_entity.type
_entity.pdbx_description
1 polymer ?
#
loop_
_entity_poly.entity_id
_entity_poly.type
_entity_poly.pdbx_seq_one_letter_code
_entity_poly.pdbx_strand_id
1 'polypeptide(L)'
;MPRTVENGCPFCRLSRRVEIICETATCVAFYDGYPVSPGHALIIPKRHVASYFDLTNHEREAMNVMLQYVRQKIDERFHPDGYNIGINVNEAAGQSVFHVHMHVIPRYKGDVPNPKGGIRGVIPNKQNYNAAPLKNETIEVLKPEKKKAYTVEQKRSEHGNAYVPWDDEADRLLCRMYDEGKSISLLSDIFERTQGAIRSRLKKLGKIE
;
A
#
# COMPACT_ATOMS: atom_id res chain seq x y z
N MET A 1 16.31 11.05 -4.65
CA MET A 1 15.20 11.70 -3.93
C MET A 1 15.61 11.92 -2.49
N PRO A 2 15.24 13.03 -1.84
CA PRO A 2 15.58 13.26 -0.44
C PRO A 2 14.97 12.17 0.43
N ARG A 3 15.72 11.75 1.46
CA ARG A 3 15.29 10.75 2.44
C ARG A 3 14.18 11.38 3.29
N THR A 4 12.92 10.99 3.09
CA THR A 4 11.84 11.36 4.01
C THR A 4 12.01 10.53 5.28
N VAL A 5 12.24 11.19 6.41
CA VAL A 5 12.38 10.55 7.71
C VAL A 5 11.18 10.96 8.55
N GLU A 6 10.40 9.99 9.02
CA GLU A 6 9.32 10.24 9.95
C GLU A 6 9.83 10.16 11.40
N ASN A 7 9.52 11.18 12.19
CA ASN A 7 9.87 11.21 13.61
C ASN A 7 9.05 10.14 14.35
N GLY A 8 9.75 9.26 15.09
CA GLY A 8 9.16 8.15 15.83
C GLY A 8 9.16 6.81 15.09
N CYS A 9 9.45 6.76 13.80
CA CYS A 9 9.57 5.49 13.08
C CYS A 9 10.91 4.79 13.42
N PRO A 10 10.89 3.55 13.98
CA PRO A 10 12.11 2.84 14.35
C PRO A 10 12.98 2.46 13.13
N PHE A 11 12.37 2.33 11.95
CA PHE A 11 13.08 1.97 10.72
C PHE A 11 13.68 3.19 10.00
N CYS A 12 13.18 4.39 10.26
CA CYS A 12 13.83 5.61 9.79
C CYS A 12 15.14 5.92 10.52
N ARG A 13 15.24 5.46 11.78
CA ARG A 13 16.41 5.63 12.65
C ARG A 13 16.76 4.31 13.31
N LEU A 14 17.41 3.42 12.55
CA LEU A 14 17.85 2.13 13.09
C LEU A 14 18.74 2.34 14.33
N SER A 15 18.49 1.58 15.38
CA SER A 15 19.32 1.55 16.56
C SER A 15 20.74 1.10 16.22
N ARG A 16 21.75 1.64 16.91
CA ARG A 16 23.16 1.17 16.78
C ARG A 16 23.34 -0.31 17.19
N ARG A 17 22.35 -0.91 17.82
CA ARG A 17 22.37 -2.34 18.21
C ARG A 17 21.90 -3.27 17.10
N VAL A 18 21.34 -2.72 16.02
CA VAL A 18 20.88 -3.52 14.89
C VAL A 18 22.07 -3.93 14.05
N GLU A 19 22.22 -5.24 13.82
CA GLU A 19 23.26 -5.79 12.93
C GLU A 19 22.82 -5.64 11.47
N ILE A 20 23.48 -4.75 10.74
CA ILE A 20 23.23 -4.51 9.32
C ILE A 20 23.92 -5.58 8.49
N ILE A 21 23.17 -6.20 7.58
CA ILE A 21 23.66 -7.21 6.63
C ILE A 21 24.27 -6.53 5.42
N CYS A 22 23.52 -5.59 4.83
CA CYS A 22 23.97 -4.79 3.70
C CYS A 22 23.13 -3.52 3.54
N GLU A 23 23.70 -2.55 2.84
CA GLU A 23 23.09 -1.24 2.59
C GLU A 23 23.42 -0.77 1.18
N THR A 24 22.46 -0.17 0.49
CA THR A 24 22.59 0.48 -0.80
C THR A 24 22.12 1.94 -0.72
N ALA A 25 22.14 2.67 -1.82
CA ALA A 25 21.57 4.01 -1.87
C ALA A 25 20.06 4.03 -1.56
N THR A 26 19.34 2.97 -1.89
CA THR A 26 17.87 2.90 -1.86
C THR A 26 17.33 2.10 -0.68
N CYS A 27 17.99 1.01 -0.28
CA CYS A 27 17.51 0.04 0.70
C CYS A 27 18.57 -0.29 1.76
N VAL A 28 18.12 -0.81 2.89
CA VAL A 28 18.98 -1.43 3.93
C VAL A 28 18.37 -2.75 4.37
N ALA A 29 19.23 -3.74 4.64
CA ALA A 29 18.87 -5.03 5.21
C ALA A 29 19.60 -5.25 6.54
N PHE A 30 18.90 -5.80 7.52
CA PHE A 30 19.41 -6.04 8.86
C PHE A 30 18.71 -7.25 9.49
N TYR A 31 19.36 -7.86 10.50
CA TYR A 31 18.72 -8.93 11.27
C TYR A 31 17.62 -8.36 12.16
N ASP A 32 16.47 -9.05 12.18
CA ASP A 32 15.33 -8.63 13.00
C ASP A 32 15.69 -8.67 14.49
N GLY A 33 15.30 -7.64 15.24
CA GLY A 33 15.47 -7.57 16.68
C GLY A 33 14.58 -8.53 17.45
N TYR A 34 13.53 -9.08 16.83
CA TYR A 34 12.58 -10.06 17.36
C TYR A 34 12.47 -11.27 16.42
N PRO A 35 13.57 -12.03 16.22
CA PRO A 35 13.63 -13.05 15.19
C PRO A 35 12.70 -14.22 15.52
N VAL A 36 11.93 -14.70 14.55
CA VAL A 36 11.09 -15.90 14.66
C VAL A 36 11.87 -17.19 14.34
N SER A 37 13.05 -17.06 13.72
CA SER A 37 13.97 -18.15 13.43
C SER A 37 15.40 -17.61 13.34
N PRO A 38 16.45 -18.44 13.50
CA PRO A 38 17.83 -18.01 13.31
C PRO A 38 18.04 -17.39 11.92
N GLY A 39 18.62 -16.17 11.86
CA GLY A 39 18.87 -15.47 10.61
C GLY A 39 17.65 -14.71 10.03
N HIS A 40 16.53 -14.61 10.76
CA HIS A 40 15.41 -13.76 10.33
C HIS A 40 15.89 -12.33 10.07
N ALA A 41 15.66 -11.85 8.86
CA ALA A 41 16.12 -10.52 8.42
C ALA A 41 14.96 -9.70 7.86
N LEU A 42 15.15 -8.39 7.88
CA LEU A 42 14.26 -7.40 7.29
C LEU A 42 14.98 -6.62 6.19
N ILE A 43 14.27 -6.34 5.10
CA ILE A 43 14.71 -5.44 4.04
C ILE A 43 13.72 -4.28 3.98
N ILE A 44 14.22 -3.05 4.10
CA ILE A 44 13.42 -1.84 4.08
C ILE A 44 13.94 -0.84 3.04
N PRO A 45 13.07 -0.01 2.44
CA PRO A 45 13.50 1.16 1.70
C PRO A 45 14.05 2.23 2.66
N LYS A 46 15.00 3.04 2.22
CA LYS A 46 15.51 4.17 3.02
C LYS A 46 14.52 5.34 3.10
N ARG A 47 13.66 5.48 2.09
CA ARG A 47 12.57 6.44 2.10
C ARG A 47 11.44 5.89 3.01
N HIS A 48 10.88 6.74 3.86
CA HIS A 48 9.70 6.35 4.64
C HIS A 48 8.50 6.17 3.72
N VAL A 49 7.97 4.96 3.68
CA VAL A 49 6.79 4.56 2.90
C VAL A 49 6.01 3.56 3.71
N ALA A 50 4.75 3.82 3.97
CA ALA A 50 3.93 2.95 4.80
C ALA A 50 3.48 1.68 4.06
N SER A 51 3.07 1.79 2.80
CA SER A 51 2.51 0.70 2.01
C SER A 51 3.46 0.23 0.90
N TYR A 52 3.54 -1.09 0.70
CA TYR A 52 4.28 -1.68 -0.43
C TYR A 52 3.79 -1.17 -1.79
N PHE A 53 2.50 -0.86 -1.89
CA PHE A 53 1.89 -0.38 -3.14
C PHE A 53 2.29 1.05 -3.49
N ASP A 54 2.81 1.83 -2.51
CA ASP A 54 3.30 3.20 -2.68
C ASP A 54 4.81 3.27 -2.98
N LEU A 55 5.49 2.12 -3.04
CA LEU A 55 6.87 2.04 -3.50
C LEU A 55 6.97 2.39 -4.99
N THR A 56 8.03 3.07 -5.37
CA THR A 56 8.40 3.24 -6.78
C THR A 56 8.85 1.89 -7.38
N ASN A 57 8.82 1.76 -8.70
CA ASN A 57 9.35 0.56 -9.38
C ASN A 57 10.83 0.34 -9.04
N HIS A 58 11.62 1.41 -8.98
CA HIS A 58 13.02 1.36 -8.62
C HIS A 58 13.26 0.82 -7.20
N GLU A 59 12.43 1.23 -6.22
CA GLU A 59 12.53 0.72 -4.85
C GLU A 59 12.15 -0.75 -4.76
N ARG A 60 11.08 -1.18 -5.44
CA ARG A 60 10.69 -2.59 -5.51
C ARG A 60 11.79 -3.46 -6.12
N GLU A 61 12.38 -3.00 -7.22
CA GLU A 61 13.49 -3.70 -7.88
C GLU A 61 14.73 -3.76 -6.97
N ALA A 62 15.09 -2.66 -6.32
CA ALA A 62 16.21 -2.60 -5.39
C ALA A 62 16.02 -3.56 -4.20
N MET A 63 14.80 -3.67 -3.64
CA MET A 63 14.49 -4.64 -2.59
C MET A 63 14.61 -6.09 -3.07
N ASN A 64 14.17 -6.40 -4.30
CA ASN A 64 14.29 -7.73 -4.88
C ASN A 64 15.76 -8.12 -5.17
N VAL A 65 16.57 -7.19 -5.64
CA VAL A 65 18.02 -7.43 -5.80
C VAL A 65 18.68 -7.65 -4.45
N MET A 66 18.36 -6.83 -3.45
CA MET A 66 18.88 -6.97 -2.09
C MET A 66 18.49 -8.30 -1.46
N LEU A 67 17.28 -8.81 -1.73
CA LEU A 67 16.83 -10.11 -1.24
C LEU A 67 17.75 -11.26 -1.65
N GLN A 68 18.28 -11.26 -2.87
CA GLN A 68 19.21 -12.30 -3.34
C GLN A 68 20.52 -12.24 -2.54
N TYR A 69 21.04 -11.05 -2.30
CA TYR A 69 22.24 -10.86 -1.50
C TYR A 69 22.05 -11.26 -0.03
N VAL A 70 20.94 -10.83 0.57
CA VAL A 70 20.58 -11.18 1.96
C VAL A 70 20.46 -12.68 2.11
N ARG A 71 19.76 -13.36 1.17
CA ARG A 71 19.66 -14.81 1.14
C ARG A 71 21.03 -15.47 1.14
N GLN A 72 21.95 -15.04 0.26
CA GLN A 72 23.31 -15.59 0.20
C GLN A 72 24.01 -15.46 1.56
N LYS A 73 23.93 -14.29 2.21
CA LYS A 73 24.56 -14.06 3.52
C LYS A 73 23.96 -14.93 4.64
N ILE A 74 22.65 -15.18 4.56
CA ILE A 74 21.97 -16.09 5.49
C ILE A 74 22.38 -17.54 5.21
N ASP A 75 22.44 -17.97 3.95
CA ASP A 75 22.87 -19.30 3.54
C ASP A 75 24.30 -19.60 4.04
N GLU A 76 25.21 -18.64 3.89
CA GLU A 76 26.61 -18.74 4.35
C GLU A 76 26.74 -18.91 5.88
N ARG A 77 25.87 -18.24 6.65
CA ARG A 77 26.01 -18.16 8.11
C ARG A 77 25.12 -19.15 8.87
N PHE A 78 23.92 -19.43 8.39
CA PHE A 78 22.88 -20.13 9.13
C PHE A 78 22.44 -21.46 8.48
N HIS A 79 22.77 -21.69 7.21
CA HIS A 79 22.49 -22.92 6.48
C HIS A 79 21.01 -23.40 6.56
N PRO A 80 20.02 -22.55 6.22
CA PRO A 80 18.62 -22.91 6.31
C PRO A 80 18.22 -23.92 5.23
N ASP A 81 17.16 -24.69 5.49
CA ASP A 81 16.56 -25.63 4.54
C ASP A 81 15.57 -24.97 3.57
N GLY A 82 15.14 -23.73 3.84
CA GLY A 82 14.18 -22.99 3.02
C GLY A 82 13.88 -21.60 3.56
N TYR A 83 12.92 -20.93 2.92
CA TYR A 83 12.54 -19.54 3.29
C TYR A 83 11.05 -19.32 3.20
N ASN A 84 10.52 -18.47 4.08
CA ASN A 84 9.30 -17.73 3.86
C ASN A 84 9.64 -16.26 3.67
N ILE A 85 9.08 -15.63 2.65
CA ILE A 85 9.29 -14.23 2.32
C ILE A 85 7.94 -13.55 2.26
N GLY A 86 7.78 -12.41 2.91
CA GLY A 86 6.48 -11.73 2.95
C GLY A 86 6.56 -10.29 3.40
N ILE A 87 5.49 -9.55 3.11
CA ILE A 87 5.30 -8.16 3.50
C ILE A 87 3.89 -8.03 4.07
N ASN A 88 3.78 -7.47 5.26
CA ASN A 88 2.49 -7.11 5.84
C ASN A 88 2.11 -5.72 5.35
N VAL A 89 0.88 -5.55 4.86
CA VAL A 89 0.37 -4.26 4.41
C VAL A 89 -0.90 -3.93 5.18
N ASN A 90 -0.90 -2.85 5.92
CA ASN A 90 -1.93 -2.38 6.83
C ASN A 90 -2.16 -3.27 8.07
N GLU A 91 -2.90 -2.74 9.03
CA GLU A 91 -3.16 -3.36 10.35
C GLU A 91 -3.81 -4.74 10.23
N ALA A 92 -4.79 -4.90 9.30
CA ALA A 92 -5.48 -6.17 9.11
C ALA A 92 -4.56 -7.32 8.65
N ALA A 93 -3.41 -6.99 8.04
CA ALA A 93 -2.38 -7.95 7.67
C ALA A 93 -1.27 -8.07 8.73
N GLY A 94 -1.40 -7.39 9.88
CA GLY A 94 -0.43 -7.44 10.97
C GLY A 94 0.76 -6.49 10.83
N GLN A 95 0.65 -5.44 10.00
CA GLN A 95 1.69 -4.42 9.93
C GLN A 95 1.68 -3.59 11.22
N SER A 96 2.72 -3.74 12.05
CA SER A 96 2.87 -3.01 13.32
C SER A 96 3.74 -1.75 13.20
N VAL A 97 4.64 -1.70 12.21
CA VAL A 97 5.46 -0.53 11.88
C VAL A 97 5.07 -0.06 10.48
N PHE A 98 4.52 1.17 10.38
CA PHE A 98 4.08 1.76 9.12
C PHE A 98 5.25 2.31 8.29
N HIS A 99 6.19 1.45 8.04
CA HIS A 99 7.31 1.58 7.11
C HIS A 99 7.48 0.22 6.43
N VAL A 100 7.45 0.17 5.11
CA VAL A 100 7.53 -1.08 4.37
C VAL A 100 8.73 -1.89 4.81
N HIS A 101 8.49 -3.14 5.18
CA HIS A 101 9.54 -4.08 5.51
C HIS A 101 9.21 -5.46 4.94
N MET A 102 10.18 -6.03 4.25
CA MET A 102 10.10 -7.38 3.72
C MET A 102 10.78 -8.31 4.72
N HIS A 103 10.02 -9.25 5.25
CA HIS A 103 10.54 -10.34 6.07
C HIS A 103 11.23 -11.37 5.20
N VAL A 104 12.43 -11.77 5.58
CA VAL A 104 13.17 -12.91 5.03
C VAL A 104 13.37 -13.89 6.17
N ILE A 105 12.54 -14.92 6.22
CA ILE A 105 12.46 -15.86 7.34
C ILE A 105 13.07 -17.18 6.92
N PRO A 106 14.29 -17.52 7.39
CA PRO A 106 14.88 -18.83 7.19
C PRO A 106 14.04 -19.91 7.87
N ARG A 107 13.96 -21.07 7.21
CA ARG A 107 13.21 -22.22 7.71
C ARG A 107 14.13 -23.43 7.83
N TYR A 108 13.89 -24.21 8.86
CA TYR A 108 14.70 -25.39 9.19
C TYR A 108 13.81 -26.61 9.30
N LYS A 109 14.30 -27.79 8.88
CA LYS A 109 13.57 -29.04 9.04
C LYS A 109 13.22 -29.28 10.50
N GLY A 110 11.95 -29.46 10.78
CA GLY A 110 11.45 -29.68 12.15
C GLY A 110 11.18 -28.40 12.96
N ASP A 111 11.36 -27.21 12.39
CA ASP A 111 11.06 -25.94 13.08
C ASP A 111 9.57 -25.75 13.41
N VAL A 112 8.69 -26.42 12.65
CA VAL A 112 7.26 -26.58 12.96
C VAL A 112 6.80 -28.01 12.65
N PRO A 113 5.78 -28.54 13.34
CA PRO A 113 5.30 -29.91 13.14
C PRO A 113 4.78 -30.18 11.72
N ASN A 114 4.15 -29.19 11.08
CA ASN A 114 3.61 -29.31 9.73
C ASN A 114 3.84 -27.99 8.95
N PRO A 115 4.88 -27.93 8.12
CA PRO A 115 5.20 -26.75 7.33
C PRO A 115 4.34 -26.59 6.07
N LYS A 116 3.52 -27.60 5.72
CA LYS A 116 2.72 -27.57 4.49
C LYS A 116 1.79 -26.36 4.44
N GLY A 117 1.80 -25.66 3.31
CA GLY A 117 1.03 -24.44 3.12
C GLY A 117 1.77 -23.14 3.52
N GLY A 118 2.83 -23.24 4.32
CA GLY A 118 3.75 -22.12 4.62
C GLY A 118 3.04 -20.81 4.91
N ILE A 119 3.24 -19.80 4.05
CA ILE A 119 2.69 -18.45 4.20
C ILE A 119 1.15 -18.40 4.33
N ARG A 120 0.42 -19.43 3.89
CA ARG A 120 -1.04 -19.51 4.10
C ARG A 120 -1.44 -19.57 5.57
N GLY A 121 -0.48 -19.94 6.46
CA GLY A 121 -0.68 -19.98 7.90
C GLY A 121 -0.98 -18.60 8.54
N VAL A 122 -0.86 -17.50 7.79
CA VAL A 122 -1.31 -16.17 8.23
C VAL A 122 -2.81 -16.12 8.52
N ILE A 123 -3.59 -17.06 7.93
CA ILE A 123 -4.99 -17.32 8.32
C ILE A 123 -5.01 -18.63 9.08
N PRO A 124 -5.15 -18.62 10.43
CA PRO A 124 -5.18 -19.82 11.24
C PRO A 124 -6.22 -20.82 10.70
N ASN A 125 -5.90 -22.11 10.74
CA ASN A 125 -6.73 -23.23 10.26
C ASN A 125 -7.00 -23.27 8.73
N LYS A 126 -6.47 -22.34 7.94
CA LYS A 126 -6.58 -22.31 6.46
C LYS A 126 -5.25 -22.68 5.77
N GLN A 127 -4.24 -23.05 6.52
CA GLN A 127 -2.90 -23.38 6.01
C GLN A 127 -2.93 -24.61 5.11
N ASN A 128 -3.61 -25.70 5.53
CA ASN A 128 -3.64 -26.97 4.82
C ASN A 128 -4.62 -26.99 3.63
N TYR A 129 -4.18 -27.45 2.46
CA TYR A 129 -5.04 -27.63 1.27
C TYR A 129 -5.89 -28.90 1.30
N ASN A 130 -5.63 -29.83 2.23
CA ASN A 130 -6.34 -31.10 2.32
C ASN A 130 -7.69 -30.98 3.01
N ALA A 131 -8.01 -29.82 3.60
CA ALA A 131 -9.39 -29.46 3.90
C ALA A 131 -10.14 -29.39 2.57
N ALA A 132 -11.34 -30.02 2.50
CA ALA A 132 -12.20 -29.93 1.33
C ALA A 132 -12.25 -28.46 0.84
N PRO A 133 -12.20 -28.23 -0.49
CA PRO A 133 -12.28 -26.86 -1.00
C PRO A 133 -13.49 -26.21 -0.35
N LEU A 134 -13.28 -25.07 0.29
CA LEU A 134 -14.39 -24.27 0.80
C LEU A 134 -15.32 -24.10 -0.40
N LYS A 135 -16.49 -24.73 -0.35
CA LYS A 135 -17.60 -24.29 -1.20
C LYS A 135 -17.60 -22.78 -1.03
N ASN A 136 -17.63 -22.05 -2.12
CA ASN A 136 -17.64 -20.59 -2.12
C ASN A 136 -18.71 -20.10 -1.11
N GLU A 137 -18.42 -20.25 0.17
CA GLU A 137 -19.03 -19.40 1.17
C GLU A 137 -18.56 -18.03 0.74
N THR A 138 -19.47 -17.32 0.15
CA THR A 138 -19.33 -15.90 -0.10
C THR A 138 -18.78 -15.36 1.21
N ILE A 139 -17.47 -15.10 1.24
CA ILE A 139 -16.93 -14.25 2.31
C ILE A 139 -17.73 -12.99 2.03
N GLU A 140 -18.80 -12.77 2.80
CA GLU A 140 -19.35 -11.44 2.92
C GLU A 140 -18.20 -10.62 3.48
N VAL A 141 -17.37 -10.16 2.55
CA VAL A 141 -16.50 -9.03 2.83
C VAL A 141 -17.51 -7.98 3.29
N LEU A 142 -17.59 -7.79 4.60
CA LEU A 142 -18.26 -6.64 5.17
C LEU A 142 -17.67 -5.47 4.39
N LYS A 143 -18.41 -5.03 3.36
CA LYS A 143 -18.01 -3.86 2.60
C LYS A 143 -17.83 -2.83 3.69
N PRO A 144 -16.60 -2.27 3.88
CA PRO A 144 -16.48 -1.21 4.85
C PRO A 144 -17.62 -0.27 4.52
N GLU A 145 -18.44 0.02 5.52
CA GLU A 145 -19.43 1.10 5.36
C GLU A 145 -18.62 2.21 4.72
N LYS A 146 -19.02 2.62 3.52
CA LYS A 146 -18.37 3.73 2.84
C LYS A 146 -18.68 4.92 3.72
N LYS A 147 -17.90 5.10 4.79
CA LYS A 147 -17.81 6.39 5.48
C LYS A 147 -17.46 7.33 4.36
N LYS A 148 -18.40 8.18 3.98
CA LYS A 148 -18.14 9.22 3.01
C LYS A 148 -16.86 9.89 3.50
N ALA A 149 -15.81 9.88 2.69
CA ALA A 149 -14.49 10.40 3.05
C ALA A 149 -14.53 11.90 3.42
N TYR A 150 -15.70 12.51 3.33
CA TYR A 150 -15.98 13.93 3.62
C TYR A 150 -17.49 14.12 3.88
N THR A 151 -17.85 15.12 4.67
CA THR A 151 -19.23 15.56 4.81
C THR A 151 -19.61 16.51 3.67
N VAL A 152 -20.92 16.72 3.45
CA VAL A 152 -21.42 17.68 2.46
C VAL A 152 -20.92 19.10 2.81
N GLU A 153 -20.86 19.43 4.11
CA GLU A 153 -20.33 20.69 4.62
C GLU A 153 -18.87 20.88 4.28
N GLN A 154 -18.02 19.85 4.46
CA GLN A 154 -16.61 19.89 4.08
C GLN A 154 -16.44 20.12 2.57
N LYS A 155 -17.25 19.48 1.72
CA LYS A 155 -17.19 19.72 0.27
C LYS A 155 -17.73 21.09 -0.13
N ARG A 156 -18.72 21.64 0.56
CA ARG A 156 -19.22 23.00 0.33
C ARG A 156 -18.24 24.09 0.78
N SER A 157 -17.38 23.83 1.77
CA SER A 157 -16.32 24.77 2.13
C SER A 157 -15.23 24.89 1.07
N GLU A 158 -14.99 23.81 0.29
CA GLU A 158 -14.02 23.82 -0.83
C GLU A 158 -14.66 24.26 -2.16
N HIS A 159 -15.94 23.95 -2.36
CA HIS A 159 -16.71 24.22 -3.58
C HIS A 159 -18.13 24.63 -3.18
N GLY A 160 -18.40 25.94 -3.15
CA GLY A 160 -19.64 26.51 -2.63
C GLY A 160 -20.92 25.88 -3.21
N ASN A 161 -20.89 25.51 -4.48
CA ASN A 161 -22.00 24.87 -5.19
C ASN A 161 -21.96 23.35 -5.21
N ALA A 162 -21.15 22.70 -4.35
CA ALA A 162 -21.14 21.24 -4.26
C ALA A 162 -22.54 20.70 -3.85
N TYR A 163 -23.05 19.75 -4.64
CA TYR A 163 -24.39 19.13 -4.47
C TYR A 163 -25.59 20.07 -4.64
N VAL A 164 -25.39 21.29 -5.13
CA VAL A 164 -26.52 22.15 -5.55
C VAL A 164 -27.04 21.62 -6.90
N PRO A 165 -28.35 21.51 -7.15
CA PRO A 165 -28.88 21.15 -8.46
C PRO A 165 -28.36 22.07 -9.57
N TRP A 166 -28.26 21.55 -10.79
CA TRP A 166 -28.01 22.35 -11.97
C TRP A 166 -29.33 22.89 -12.49
N ASP A 167 -29.35 24.14 -12.87
CA ASP A 167 -30.47 24.77 -13.57
C ASP A 167 -30.13 24.99 -15.06
N ASP A 168 -31.12 25.36 -15.83
CA ASP A 168 -31.00 25.55 -17.28
C ASP A 168 -30.06 26.69 -17.66
N GLU A 169 -29.91 27.71 -16.79
CA GLU A 169 -29.03 28.85 -17.05
C GLU A 169 -27.57 28.44 -16.85
N ALA A 170 -27.26 27.71 -15.77
CA ALA A 170 -25.95 27.15 -15.50
C ALA A 170 -25.53 26.15 -16.60
N ASP A 171 -26.45 25.33 -17.10
CA ASP A 171 -26.18 24.41 -18.20
C ASP A 171 -25.84 25.13 -19.50
N ARG A 172 -26.62 26.15 -19.87
CA ARG A 172 -26.34 26.97 -21.05
C ARG A 172 -25.01 27.69 -20.97
N LEU A 173 -24.70 28.23 -19.81
CA LEU A 173 -23.42 28.91 -19.56
C LEU A 173 -22.25 27.93 -19.61
N LEU A 174 -22.39 26.78 -18.98
CA LEU A 174 -21.36 25.71 -18.98
C LEU A 174 -21.05 25.24 -20.40
N CYS A 175 -22.08 24.96 -21.21
CA CYS A 175 -21.90 24.56 -22.60
C CYS A 175 -21.18 25.65 -23.42
N ARG A 176 -21.62 26.90 -23.31
CA ARG A 176 -21.01 28.04 -24.02
C ARG A 176 -19.53 28.17 -23.72
N MET A 177 -19.19 28.20 -22.40
CA MET A 177 -17.81 28.36 -21.98
C MET A 177 -16.92 27.17 -22.37
N TYR A 178 -17.48 25.96 -22.36
CA TYR A 178 -16.77 24.78 -22.85
C TYR A 178 -16.51 24.83 -24.35
N ASP A 179 -17.51 25.25 -25.17
CA ASP A 179 -17.38 25.44 -26.61
C ASP A 179 -16.39 26.55 -26.97
N GLU A 180 -16.23 27.56 -26.11
CA GLU A 180 -15.19 28.61 -26.18
C GLU A 180 -13.78 28.10 -25.80
N GLY A 181 -13.60 26.81 -25.50
CA GLY A 181 -12.32 26.20 -25.19
C GLY A 181 -11.82 26.38 -23.74
N LYS A 182 -12.68 26.77 -22.81
CA LYS A 182 -12.29 26.89 -21.38
C LYS A 182 -11.96 25.51 -20.80
N SER A 183 -10.89 25.44 -20.01
CA SER A 183 -10.45 24.18 -19.40
C SER A 183 -11.41 23.73 -18.30
N ILE A 184 -11.48 22.40 -18.07
CA ILE A 184 -12.28 21.83 -16.97
C ILE A 184 -11.89 22.39 -15.60
N SER A 185 -10.61 22.72 -15.40
CA SER A 185 -10.14 23.34 -14.16
C SER A 185 -10.75 24.71 -13.97
N LEU A 186 -10.69 25.56 -15.01
CA LEU A 186 -11.27 26.92 -14.97
C LEU A 186 -12.80 26.87 -14.79
N LEU A 187 -13.48 25.93 -15.44
CA LEU A 187 -14.92 25.74 -15.27
C LEU A 187 -15.26 25.27 -13.85
N SER A 188 -14.40 24.42 -13.24
CA SER A 188 -14.53 24.01 -11.84
C SER A 188 -14.51 25.19 -10.88
N ASP A 189 -13.60 26.14 -11.11
CA ASP A 189 -13.46 27.34 -10.28
C ASP A 189 -14.64 28.32 -10.48
N ILE A 190 -15.04 28.58 -11.74
CA ILE A 190 -16.13 29.48 -12.07
C ILE A 190 -17.48 29.00 -11.52
N PHE A 191 -17.75 27.70 -11.64
CA PHE A 191 -19.02 27.13 -11.16
C PHE A 191 -18.97 26.71 -9.68
N GLU A 192 -17.83 26.89 -9.01
CA GLU A 192 -17.58 26.46 -7.63
C GLU A 192 -17.97 24.98 -7.40
N ARG A 193 -17.59 24.12 -8.36
CA ARG A 193 -17.90 22.69 -8.36
C ARG A 193 -16.64 21.88 -8.62
N THR A 194 -16.63 20.62 -8.20
CA THR A 194 -15.50 19.73 -8.49
C THR A 194 -15.35 19.50 -9.99
N GLN A 195 -14.12 19.28 -10.47
CA GLN A 195 -13.87 18.94 -11.88
C GLN A 195 -14.65 17.67 -12.32
N GLY A 196 -14.86 16.72 -11.40
CA GLY A 196 -15.69 15.55 -11.64
C GLY A 196 -17.15 15.88 -11.88
N ALA A 197 -17.72 16.86 -11.14
CA ALA A 197 -19.09 17.33 -11.34
C ALA A 197 -19.24 18.04 -12.70
N ILE A 198 -18.25 18.87 -13.10
CA ILE A 198 -18.21 19.52 -14.42
C ILE A 198 -18.21 18.47 -15.55
N ARG A 199 -17.28 17.49 -15.50
CA ARG A 199 -17.22 16.42 -16.52
C ARG A 199 -18.54 15.64 -16.58
N SER A 200 -19.06 15.22 -15.43
CA SER A 200 -20.33 14.49 -15.37
C SER A 200 -21.49 15.27 -15.96
N ARG A 201 -21.53 16.61 -15.77
CA ARG A 201 -22.59 17.44 -16.34
C ARG A 201 -22.42 17.63 -17.84
N LEU A 202 -21.21 17.91 -18.32
CA LEU A 202 -20.89 18.01 -19.75
C LEU A 202 -21.22 16.69 -20.48
N LYS A 203 -20.95 15.54 -19.87
CA LYS A 203 -21.34 14.26 -20.41
C LYS A 203 -22.86 14.13 -20.54
N LYS A 204 -23.63 14.51 -19.54
CA LYS A 204 -25.11 14.53 -19.59
C LYS A 204 -25.67 15.47 -20.65
N LEU A 205 -24.96 16.55 -20.94
CA LEU A 205 -25.31 17.54 -21.95
C LEU A 205 -24.77 17.18 -23.36
N GLY A 206 -24.15 16.00 -23.51
CA GLY A 206 -23.64 15.50 -24.79
C GLY A 206 -22.41 16.24 -25.33
N LYS A 207 -21.66 16.94 -24.49
CA LYS A 207 -20.48 17.72 -24.89
C LYS A 207 -19.17 16.93 -24.85
N ILE A 208 -19.13 15.85 -24.07
CA ILE A 208 -17.99 14.91 -23.97
C ILE A 208 -18.52 13.47 -23.89
N GLU A 209 -17.69 12.49 -24.23
CA GLU A 209 -17.98 11.05 -24.12
C GLU A 209 -17.82 10.48 -22.70
#